data_23bea92359a685302b8120e10f6dd033
#
_entry.id   23bea92359a685302b8120e10f6dd033
#
_cell.length_a   1.000
_cell.length_b   1.000
_cell.length_c   1.000
_cell.angle_alpha   90.00
_cell.angle_beta   90.00
_cell.angle_gamma   90.00
#
_symmetry.space_group_name_H-M   'P 1'
#
loop_
_entity.id
_entity.type
_entity.pdbx_description
1 polymer ?
#
loop_
_entity_poly.entity_id
_entity_poly.type
_entity_poly.pdbx_seq_one_letter_code
_entity_poly.pdbx_strand_id
1 'polypeptide(L)'
;MKRVTLVTILVVLASMPVAAAVAPAGGAATTAAVAQTTTDSGESETNFTRLYVDARESYLDLKPGESGTFTVTVENGEDEAVDVNPHLFTSPAERNPLEESWVDISGPDSIDAGEEAEYEVSVSVPEDASIARYSGQIAFTNQTTTPRAGMPPRPIHAAYTSVNVWEEPTVKILSETYISTQVEAGDSVTKQIVIKNTGEESVPLSPERAKQRGSCYGSGCPEQVDQSWIDIDAPSQIAPGETATVTVTISPDEDATRGRYDTSIDLGLQDPNRPEQRSHWQEISLNFVVWEQPEEPFEADFTVDERTDNVTLTLTPRNYRAENADGASFDVTFVSPDGERIDAKRVQVSESGYVNLGAQQRPGAETDGAYATDHATTQFVYVLDAPATGEWSVEVMPENTIGFQYELTRNESDADE
;
A
#
# COMPACT_ATOMS: atom_id res chain seq x y z
N MET A 1 7.57 41.33 12.58
CA MET A 1 6.86 41.51 11.30
C MET A 1 7.84 41.29 10.17
N LYS A 2 7.93 40.09 9.61
CA LYS A 2 8.73 39.79 8.41
C LYS A 2 7.75 39.42 7.30
N ARG A 3 7.77 40.18 6.23
CA ARG A 3 6.94 40.02 5.04
C ARG A 3 7.47 38.84 4.22
N VAL A 4 6.62 37.86 3.94
CA VAL A 4 6.88 36.77 2.99
C VAL A 4 6.37 37.24 1.62
N THR A 5 7.27 37.29 0.66
CA THR A 5 6.96 37.64 -0.74
C THR A 5 6.63 36.33 -1.48
N LEU A 6 5.38 36.25 -1.95
CA LEU A 6 4.89 35.16 -2.77
C LEU A 6 5.32 35.42 -4.23
N VAL A 7 6.12 34.55 -4.81
CA VAL A 7 6.48 34.59 -6.24
C VAL A 7 5.53 33.65 -7.01
N THR A 8 4.70 34.24 -7.81
CA THR A 8 3.78 33.52 -8.72
C THR A 8 4.51 33.32 -10.05
N ILE A 9 4.77 32.06 -10.41
CA ILE A 9 5.32 31.69 -11.72
C ILE A 9 4.15 31.45 -12.69
N LEU A 10 4.04 32.33 -13.68
CA LEU A 10 3.07 32.24 -14.78
C LEU A 10 3.72 31.40 -15.91
N VAL A 11 3.20 30.21 -16.19
CA VAL A 11 3.61 29.40 -17.35
C VAL A 11 2.71 29.74 -18.53
N VAL A 12 3.28 30.40 -19.53
CA VAL A 12 2.62 30.71 -20.82
C VAL A 12 2.91 29.56 -21.78
N LEU A 13 1.89 28.82 -22.16
CA LEU A 13 1.92 27.84 -23.24
C LEU A 13 1.67 28.54 -24.57
N ALA A 14 2.69 28.63 -25.40
CA ALA A 14 2.59 29.14 -26.78
C ALA A 14 2.19 27.98 -27.73
N SER A 15 1.01 28.08 -28.32
CA SER A 15 0.54 27.22 -29.38
C SER A 15 1.08 27.73 -30.76
N MET A 16 1.87 26.93 -31.48
CA MET A 16 2.27 27.22 -32.85
C MET A 16 1.31 26.55 -33.86
N PRO A 17 0.87 27.27 -34.88
CA PRO A 17 0.11 26.67 -35.96
C PRO A 17 1.08 26.06 -37.02
N VAL A 18 0.85 24.81 -37.40
CA VAL A 18 1.51 24.16 -38.54
C VAL A 18 0.77 24.55 -39.83
N ALA A 19 1.44 25.26 -40.67
CA ALA A 19 0.97 25.57 -42.05
C ALA A 19 1.38 24.43 -42.98
N ALA A 20 0.40 23.73 -43.57
CA ALA A 20 0.62 22.76 -44.66
C ALA A 20 0.53 23.48 -45.99
N ALA A 21 1.62 23.40 -46.78
CA ALA A 21 1.69 23.89 -48.13
C ALA A 21 1.07 22.86 -49.12
N VAL A 22 0.12 23.29 -49.93
CA VAL A 22 -0.48 22.52 -51.03
C VAL A 22 0.14 22.99 -52.33
N ALA A 23 0.75 22.09 -53.10
CA ALA A 23 1.17 22.31 -54.49
C ALA A 23 0.10 21.78 -55.47
N PRO A 24 -0.19 22.46 -56.57
CA PRO A 24 -1.19 22.01 -57.52
C PRO A 24 -0.58 21.12 -58.62
N ALA A 25 -1.20 19.99 -58.91
CA ALA A 25 -1.02 19.24 -60.14
C ALA A 25 -2.38 19.10 -60.82
N GLY A 26 -2.47 19.66 -62.02
CA GLY A 26 -3.66 19.63 -62.83
C GLY A 26 -3.89 18.27 -63.51
N GLY A 27 -5.14 17.91 -63.70
CA GLY A 27 -5.59 16.72 -64.43
C GLY A 27 -7.09 16.79 -64.66
N ALA A 28 -7.48 16.75 -65.94
CA ALA A 28 -8.76 17.07 -66.53
C ALA A 28 -9.97 16.27 -66.01
N ALA A 29 -11.11 16.95 -66.08
CA ALA A 29 -12.45 16.55 -65.71
C ALA A 29 -13.02 15.36 -66.48
N THR A 30 -13.73 14.49 -65.73
CA THR A 30 -14.90 13.76 -66.21
C THR A 30 -15.97 13.82 -65.12
N THR A 31 -17.03 14.58 -65.43
CA THR A 31 -18.24 14.65 -64.59
C THR A 31 -18.99 13.35 -64.67
N ALA A 32 -18.92 12.55 -63.61
CA ALA A 32 -19.92 11.52 -63.36
C ALA A 32 -20.77 12.04 -62.19
N ALA A 33 -22.04 12.34 -62.45
CA ALA A 33 -23.04 12.66 -61.45
C ALA A 33 -23.28 11.40 -60.61
N VAL A 34 -22.69 11.37 -59.43
CA VAL A 34 -23.06 10.42 -58.39
C VAL A 34 -24.28 11.01 -57.64
N ALA A 35 -25.42 10.38 -57.86
CA ALA A 35 -26.61 10.60 -57.04
C ALA A 35 -26.22 10.28 -55.59
N GLN A 36 -26.13 11.31 -54.75
CA GLN A 36 -26.09 11.16 -53.32
C GLN A 36 -27.47 10.63 -52.88
N THR A 37 -27.59 9.32 -52.71
CA THR A 37 -28.60 8.78 -51.83
C THR A 37 -28.23 9.26 -50.40
N THR A 38 -28.89 10.29 -49.92
CA THR A 38 -29.00 10.59 -48.50
C THR A 38 -29.69 9.37 -47.86
N THR A 39 -28.87 8.44 -47.36
CA THR A 39 -29.34 7.54 -46.34
C THR A 39 -29.66 8.43 -45.15
N ASP A 40 -30.94 8.74 -44.99
CA ASP A 40 -31.53 9.19 -43.75
C ASP A 40 -31.20 8.09 -42.70
N SER A 41 -30.05 8.22 -42.05
CA SER A 41 -29.80 7.55 -40.79
C SER A 41 -30.72 8.23 -39.78
N GLY A 42 -31.93 7.71 -39.68
CA GLY A 42 -32.82 8.06 -38.59
C GLY A 42 -32.10 7.71 -37.29
N GLU A 43 -31.35 8.65 -36.78
CA GLU A 43 -31.03 8.72 -35.36
C GLU A 43 -32.39 8.87 -34.69
N SER A 44 -32.89 7.76 -34.18
CA SER A 44 -33.94 7.76 -33.20
C SER A 44 -33.40 8.58 -32.03
N GLU A 45 -33.75 9.86 -31.98
CA GLU A 45 -33.55 10.67 -30.80
C GLU A 45 -34.36 9.99 -29.70
N THR A 46 -33.69 9.16 -28.90
CA THR A 46 -34.27 8.63 -27.66
C THR A 46 -34.40 9.82 -26.73
N ASN A 47 -35.60 10.40 -26.70
CA ASN A 47 -35.94 11.49 -25.80
C ASN A 47 -36.08 10.90 -24.38
N PHE A 48 -35.00 10.94 -23.62
CA PHE A 48 -35.03 10.50 -22.23
C PHE A 48 -35.64 11.59 -21.36
N THR A 49 -36.43 11.20 -20.38
CA THR A 49 -36.93 12.07 -19.33
C THR A 49 -35.79 12.74 -18.59
N ARG A 50 -35.88 14.01 -18.26
CA ARG A 50 -34.85 14.73 -17.50
C ARG A 50 -35.12 14.64 -16.00
N LEU A 51 -34.69 13.53 -15.37
CA LEU A 51 -34.66 13.38 -13.93
C LEU A 51 -33.23 13.42 -13.43
N TYR A 52 -32.98 14.16 -12.35
CA TYR A 52 -31.69 14.20 -11.66
C TYR A 52 -31.82 13.45 -10.35
N VAL A 53 -31.03 12.37 -10.22
CA VAL A 53 -31.09 11.48 -9.06
C VAL A 53 -29.81 11.66 -8.23
N ASP A 54 -29.98 12.06 -6.98
CA ASP A 54 -28.88 12.16 -6.00
C ASP A 54 -29.17 11.28 -4.81
N ALA A 55 -28.13 10.55 -4.34
CA ALA A 55 -28.24 9.73 -3.16
C ALA A 55 -27.04 9.97 -2.25
N ARG A 56 -27.30 10.35 -1.03
CA ARG A 56 -26.30 10.49 0.01
C ARG A 56 -26.39 9.29 0.94
N GLU A 57 -25.21 8.81 1.38
CA GLU A 57 -25.11 7.70 2.35
C GLU A 57 -25.79 6.40 1.89
N SER A 58 -25.79 6.12 0.58
CA SER A 58 -26.35 4.90 -0.03
C SER A 58 -25.47 3.63 0.20
N TYR A 59 -24.49 3.73 1.08
CA TYR A 59 -23.64 2.62 1.51
C TYR A 59 -23.97 2.26 2.95
N LEU A 60 -24.49 1.05 3.16
CA LEU A 60 -24.88 0.56 4.47
C LEU A 60 -23.95 -0.55 4.93
N ASP A 61 -23.56 -0.51 6.20
CA ASP A 61 -22.89 -1.59 6.90
C ASP A 61 -23.87 -2.20 7.90
N LEU A 62 -24.37 -3.39 7.63
CA LEU A 62 -25.42 -4.06 8.40
C LEU A 62 -24.98 -5.48 8.79
N LYS A 63 -25.45 -5.96 9.94
CA LYS A 63 -25.32 -7.37 10.32
C LYS A 63 -26.53 -8.16 9.80
N PRO A 64 -26.42 -9.50 9.69
CA PRO A 64 -27.58 -10.35 9.49
C PRO A 64 -28.69 -10.02 10.53
N GLY A 65 -29.92 -9.85 10.06
CA GLY A 65 -31.09 -9.43 10.86
C GLY A 65 -31.21 -7.94 11.13
N GLU A 66 -30.25 -7.11 10.72
CA GLU A 66 -30.31 -5.65 10.87
C GLU A 66 -30.99 -4.96 9.69
N SER A 67 -31.49 -3.77 9.93
CA SER A 67 -32.07 -2.88 8.91
C SER A 67 -31.43 -1.52 8.95
N GLY A 68 -31.36 -0.86 7.79
CA GLY A 68 -30.87 0.51 7.65
C GLY A 68 -31.64 1.26 6.60
N THR A 69 -31.59 2.57 6.63
CA THR A 69 -32.29 3.46 5.69
C THR A 69 -31.34 4.50 5.11
N PHE A 70 -31.64 4.94 3.90
CA PHE A 70 -31.02 6.11 3.29
C PHE A 70 -32.05 6.86 2.42
N THR A 71 -31.76 8.09 2.08
CA THR A 71 -32.63 8.95 1.27
C THR A 71 -32.07 9.12 -0.12
N VAL A 72 -32.94 9.02 -1.12
CA VAL A 72 -32.65 9.38 -2.51
C VAL A 72 -33.51 10.59 -2.88
N THR A 73 -32.88 11.63 -3.40
CA THR A 73 -33.53 12.83 -3.88
C THR A 73 -33.63 12.77 -5.40
N VAL A 74 -34.81 13.04 -5.93
CA VAL A 74 -35.08 13.06 -7.38
C VAL A 74 -35.70 14.40 -7.75
N GLU A 75 -35.03 15.16 -8.64
CA GLU A 75 -35.52 16.44 -9.19
C GLU A 75 -36.09 16.20 -10.60
N ASN A 76 -37.28 16.71 -10.85
CA ASN A 76 -37.90 16.72 -12.18
C ASN A 76 -37.44 17.96 -12.97
N GLY A 77 -36.59 17.76 -13.98
CA GLY A 77 -36.15 18.84 -14.89
C GLY A 77 -37.03 19.08 -16.11
N GLU A 78 -38.24 18.47 -16.16
CA GLU A 78 -39.21 18.70 -17.21
C GLU A 78 -40.15 19.87 -16.86
N ASP A 79 -40.87 20.36 -17.89
CA ASP A 79 -41.86 21.42 -17.74
C ASP A 79 -43.27 20.91 -17.37
N GLU A 80 -43.40 19.58 -17.21
CA GLU A 80 -44.61 18.85 -16.84
C GLU A 80 -44.32 17.87 -15.70
N ALA A 81 -45.37 17.43 -14.99
CA ALA A 81 -45.23 16.40 -13.97
C ALA A 81 -44.78 15.06 -14.59
N VAL A 82 -43.88 14.36 -13.91
CA VAL A 82 -43.35 13.06 -14.34
C VAL A 82 -43.78 11.96 -13.37
N ASP A 83 -44.44 10.93 -13.90
CA ASP A 83 -44.71 9.73 -13.14
C ASP A 83 -43.41 8.90 -12.97
N VAL A 84 -43.14 8.45 -11.77
CA VAL A 84 -41.96 7.67 -11.42
C VAL A 84 -42.39 6.27 -10.93
N ASN A 85 -41.51 5.32 -11.12
CA ASN A 85 -41.72 3.93 -10.67
C ASN A 85 -40.46 3.45 -9.95
N PRO A 86 -40.30 3.82 -8.67
CA PRO A 86 -39.12 3.44 -7.89
C PRO A 86 -39.01 1.92 -7.74
N HIS A 87 -37.89 1.33 -8.13
CA HIS A 87 -37.66 -0.11 -8.01
C HIS A 87 -36.18 -0.43 -7.91
N LEU A 88 -35.87 -1.59 -7.36
CA LEU A 88 -34.50 -2.11 -7.36
C LEU A 88 -34.15 -2.67 -8.74
N PHE A 89 -33.04 -2.20 -9.30
CA PHE A 89 -32.43 -2.75 -10.49
C PHE A 89 -31.10 -3.42 -10.12
N THR A 90 -30.94 -4.67 -10.53
CA THR A 90 -29.69 -5.42 -10.38
C THR A 90 -29.18 -5.88 -11.74
N SER A 91 -27.87 -5.69 -11.96
CA SER A 91 -27.25 -6.13 -13.21
C SER A 91 -26.94 -7.64 -13.17
N PRO A 92 -27.17 -8.38 -14.27
CA PRO A 92 -26.75 -9.79 -14.36
C PRO A 92 -25.24 -10.01 -14.20
N ALA A 93 -24.44 -8.96 -14.29
CA ALA A 93 -22.99 -9.00 -14.10
C ALA A 93 -22.56 -8.79 -12.64
N GLU A 94 -23.47 -8.46 -11.74
CA GLU A 94 -23.18 -8.33 -10.32
C GLU A 94 -22.97 -9.70 -9.68
N ARG A 95 -21.93 -9.81 -8.87
CA ARG A 95 -21.57 -11.08 -8.23
C ARG A 95 -22.51 -11.44 -7.09
N ASN A 96 -22.86 -10.45 -6.28
CA ASN A 96 -23.83 -10.55 -5.20
C ASN A 96 -24.86 -9.44 -5.41
N PRO A 97 -25.93 -9.69 -6.19
CA PRO A 97 -26.98 -8.72 -6.38
C PRO A 97 -27.74 -8.50 -5.07
N LEU A 98 -28.13 -7.27 -4.80
CA LEU A 98 -29.05 -6.96 -3.72
C LEU A 98 -30.42 -7.57 -4.06
N GLU A 99 -31.05 -8.25 -3.11
CA GLU A 99 -32.32 -8.92 -3.36
C GLU A 99 -33.52 -7.96 -3.20
N GLU A 100 -34.49 -8.05 -4.08
CA GLU A 100 -35.69 -7.23 -4.06
C GLU A 100 -36.46 -7.34 -2.74
N SER A 101 -36.45 -8.55 -2.15
CA SER A 101 -37.11 -8.84 -0.87
C SER A 101 -36.50 -8.10 0.32
N TRP A 102 -35.28 -7.57 0.19
CA TRP A 102 -34.59 -6.81 1.25
C TRP A 102 -34.91 -5.32 1.21
N VAL A 103 -35.45 -4.82 0.09
CA VAL A 103 -35.57 -3.38 -0.20
C VAL A 103 -37.01 -2.95 -0.22
N ASP A 104 -37.35 -1.93 0.54
CA ASP A 104 -38.61 -1.23 0.49
C ASP A 104 -38.35 0.25 0.15
N ILE A 105 -39.13 0.80 -0.78
CA ILE A 105 -38.95 2.18 -1.25
C ILE A 105 -40.26 2.92 -1.06
N SER A 106 -40.22 4.00 -0.31
CA SER A 106 -41.38 4.86 -0.07
C SER A 106 -41.16 6.28 -0.55
N GLY A 107 -42.16 6.85 -1.21
CA GLY A 107 -42.14 8.19 -1.76
C GLY A 107 -43.31 8.44 -2.68
N PRO A 108 -43.41 9.60 -3.31
CA PRO A 108 -44.51 9.94 -4.23
C PRO A 108 -44.38 9.17 -5.56
N ASP A 109 -45.54 8.88 -6.19
CA ASP A 109 -45.58 8.21 -7.49
C ASP A 109 -45.41 9.22 -8.67
N SER A 110 -45.39 10.53 -8.40
CA SER A 110 -45.21 11.59 -9.41
C SER A 110 -44.49 12.76 -8.80
N ILE A 111 -43.71 13.47 -9.62
CA ILE A 111 -42.96 14.69 -9.24
C ILE A 111 -43.42 15.80 -10.15
N ASP A 112 -43.94 16.94 -9.58
CA ASP A 112 -44.37 18.08 -10.33
C ASP A 112 -43.23 18.78 -11.10
N ALA A 113 -43.56 19.54 -12.12
CA ALA A 113 -42.59 20.23 -12.97
C ALA A 113 -41.61 21.11 -12.18
N GLY A 114 -40.34 20.86 -12.29
CA GLY A 114 -39.26 21.61 -11.60
C GLY A 114 -39.22 21.38 -10.09
N GLU A 115 -39.98 20.45 -9.54
CA GLU A 115 -39.98 20.13 -8.11
C GLU A 115 -39.02 18.95 -7.82
N GLU A 116 -38.69 18.81 -6.52
CA GLU A 116 -37.81 17.77 -5.95
C GLU A 116 -38.65 16.89 -5.01
N ALA A 117 -38.40 15.61 -5.06
CA ALA A 117 -39.02 14.61 -4.17
C ALA A 117 -37.95 13.75 -3.46
N GLU A 118 -38.21 13.47 -2.18
CA GLU A 118 -37.39 12.57 -1.38
C GLU A 118 -38.04 11.18 -1.31
N TYR A 119 -37.20 10.15 -1.47
CA TYR A 119 -37.56 8.75 -1.35
C TYR A 119 -36.76 8.11 -0.23
N GLU A 120 -37.45 7.51 0.74
CA GLU A 120 -36.83 6.71 1.76
C GLU A 120 -36.66 5.29 1.25
N VAL A 121 -35.44 4.80 1.27
CA VAL A 121 -35.08 3.43 0.93
C VAL A 121 -34.69 2.68 2.19
N SER A 122 -35.48 1.70 2.57
CA SER A 122 -35.23 0.80 3.70
C SER A 122 -34.63 -0.51 3.19
N VAL A 123 -33.55 -0.96 3.81
CA VAL A 123 -32.94 -2.25 3.53
C VAL A 123 -32.99 -3.11 4.79
N SER A 124 -33.58 -4.29 4.71
CA SER A 124 -33.68 -5.26 5.80
C SER A 124 -32.95 -6.54 5.43
N VAL A 125 -31.81 -6.76 6.09
CA VAL A 125 -30.97 -7.94 5.84
C VAL A 125 -31.55 -9.14 6.62
N PRO A 126 -31.82 -10.31 5.97
CA PRO A 126 -32.24 -11.50 6.68
C PRO A 126 -31.22 -12.03 7.68
N GLU A 127 -31.67 -12.76 8.70
CA GLU A 127 -30.79 -13.37 9.72
C GLU A 127 -29.83 -14.42 9.14
N ASP A 128 -30.21 -15.05 8.00
CA ASP A 128 -29.43 -16.07 7.30
C ASP A 128 -28.64 -15.52 6.10
N ALA A 129 -28.57 -14.21 5.96
CA ALA A 129 -27.83 -13.59 4.86
C ALA A 129 -26.33 -13.90 4.95
N SER A 130 -25.74 -14.28 3.83
CA SER A 130 -24.30 -14.55 3.76
C SER A 130 -23.48 -13.25 3.92
N ILE A 131 -22.33 -13.35 4.58
CA ILE A 131 -21.39 -12.26 4.76
C ILE A 131 -20.75 -11.91 3.42
N ALA A 132 -21.17 -10.78 2.84
CA ALA A 132 -20.73 -10.32 1.53
C ALA A 132 -21.08 -8.84 1.33
N ARG A 133 -20.54 -8.24 0.27
CA ARG A 133 -21.04 -6.96 -0.22
C ARG A 133 -22.08 -7.22 -1.31
N TYR A 134 -23.28 -6.78 -1.08
CA TYR A 134 -24.38 -6.79 -2.03
C TYR A 134 -24.49 -5.41 -2.70
N SER A 135 -24.88 -5.39 -3.98
CA SER A 135 -24.99 -4.14 -4.71
C SER A 135 -26.21 -4.12 -5.64
N GLY A 136 -26.69 -2.93 -5.91
CA GLY A 136 -27.81 -2.68 -6.78
C GLY A 136 -27.94 -1.21 -7.12
N GLN A 137 -29.03 -0.86 -7.80
CA GLN A 137 -29.36 0.52 -8.14
C GLN A 137 -30.84 0.74 -7.87
N ILE A 138 -31.19 1.84 -7.24
CA ILE A 138 -32.57 2.29 -7.09
C ILE A 138 -32.91 3.10 -8.33
N ALA A 139 -33.69 2.51 -9.23
CA ALA A 139 -34.12 3.11 -10.48
C ALA A 139 -35.50 3.76 -10.33
N PHE A 140 -35.70 4.92 -10.95
CA PHE A 140 -36.96 5.70 -10.88
C PHE A 140 -37.76 5.64 -12.17
N THR A 141 -37.18 5.12 -13.24
CA THR A 141 -37.85 4.90 -14.52
C THR A 141 -37.38 3.58 -15.13
N ASN A 142 -38.15 3.04 -16.07
CA ASN A 142 -37.75 1.87 -16.85
C ASN A 142 -36.79 2.21 -18.01
N GLN A 143 -36.32 3.44 -18.11
CA GLN A 143 -35.43 3.88 -19.17
C GLN A 143 -34.01 3.37 -18.92
N THR A 144 -33.46 2.72 -19.95
CA THR A 144 -32.11 2.14 -19.88
C THR A 144 -31.25 2.58 -21.05
N THR A 145 -29.95 2.58 -20.86
CA THR A 145 -28.96 2.79 -21.90
C THR A 145 -27.96 1.63 -21.95
N THR A 146 -27.45 1.36 -23.14
CA THR A 146 -26.38 0.36 -23.34
C THR A 146 -25.09 1.11 -23.68
N PRO A 147 -24.15 1.29 -22.74
CA PRO A 147 -22.97 2.15 -22.94
C PRO A 147 -22.07 1.68 -24.08
N ARG A 148 -22.02 0.38 -24.35
CA ARG A 148 -21.26 -0.24 -25.45
C ARG A 148 -21.93 -1.54 -25.90
N ALA A 149 -21.75 -1.89 -27.16
CA ALA A 149 -22.21 -3.19 -27.68
C ALA A 149 -21.63 -4.34 -26.86
N GLY A 150 -22.51 -5.22 -26.39
CA GLY A 150 -22.15 -6.37 -25.52
C GLY A 150 -22.12 -6.09 -24.02
N MET A 151 -22.34 -4.85 -23.57
CA MET A 151 -22.57 -4.57 -22.17
C MET A 151 -24.06 -4.71 -21.81
N PRO A 152 -24.38 -5.13 -20.57
CA PRO A 152 -25.76 -5.15 -20.11
C PRO A 152 -26.34 -3.72 -20.08
N PRO A 153 -27.65 -3.56 -20.30
CA PRO A 153 -28.31 -2.27 -20.14
C PRO A 153 -28.21 -1.78 -18.70
N ARG A 154 -28.15 -0.48 -18.53
CA ARG A 154 -28.11 0.20 -17.22
C ARG A 154 -29.27 1.21 -17.15
N PRO A 155 -29.90 1.38 -16.01
CA PRO A 155 -30.90 2.43 -15.82
C PRO A 155 -30.24 3.81 -15.96
N ILE A 156 -30.97 4.75 -16.49
CA ILE A 156 -30.48 6.13 -16.69
C ILE A 156 -30.70 6.95 -15.41
N HIS A 157 -31.88 6.83 -14.83
CA HIS A 157 -32.30 7.57 -13.63
C HIS A 157 -32.24 6.66 -12.43
N ALA A 158 -31.03 6.48 -11.87
CA ALA A 158 -30.84 5.59 -10.76
C ALA A 158 -29.71 6.02 -9.84
N ALA A 159 -29.86 5.72 -8.56
CA ALA A 159 -28.83 5.84 -7.53
C ALA A 159 -28.19 4.47 -7.28
N TYR A 160 -26.87 4.40 -7.25
CA TYR A 160 -26.16 3.19 -6.85
C TYR A 160 -26.26 2.98 -5.33
N THR A 161 -26.51 1.74 -4.90
CA THR A 161 -26.50 1.36 -3.49
C THR A 161 -25.66 0.12 -3.26
N SER A 162 -25.08 0.02 -2.07
CA SER A 162 -24.29 -1.14 -1.67
C SER A 162 -24.50 -1.42 -0.18
N VAL A 163 -24.78 -2.65 0.14
CA VAL A 163 -24.94 -3.15 1.50
C VAL A 163 -23.80 -4.12 1.80
N ASN A 164 -22.98 -3.77 2.78
CA ASN A 164 -21.93 -4.63 3.28
C ASN A 164 -22.51 -5.42 4.46
N VAL A 165 -22.85 -6.69 4.24
CA VAL A 165 -23.28 -7.60 5.32
C VAL A 165 -22.03 -8.14 5.98
N TRP A 166 -21.89 -7.90 7.31
CA TRP A 166 -20.69 -8.22 8.07
C TRP A 166 -21.01 -8.73 9.47
N GLU A 167 -20.10 -9.51 10.01
CA GLU A 167 -20.06 -9.88 11.42
C GLU A 167 -18.64 -9.66 11.97
N GLU A 168 -18.53 -9.61 13.30
CA GLU A 168 -17.22 -9.46 13.92
C GLU A 168 -16.39 -10.73 13.67
N PRO A 169 -15.16 -10.60 13.09
CA PRO A 169 -14.32 -11.75 12.86
C PRO A 169 -14.00 -12.51 14.14
N THR A 170 -14.11 -13.84 14.07
CA THR A 170 -13.79 -14.73 15.19
C THR A 170 -12.33 -15.12 15.25
N VAL A 171 -11.56 -14.86 14.17
CA VAL A 171 -10.12 -15.11 14.15
C VAL A 171 -9.39 -13.78 14.00
N LYS A 172 -8.48 -13.51 14.96
CA LYS A 172 -7.69 -12.26 15.01
C LYS A 172 -6.20 -12.59 14.94
N ILE A 173 -5.49 -12.01 13.96
CA ILE A 173 -4.03 -12.03 13.91
C ILE A 173 -3.56 -10.88 14.83
N LEU A 174 -2.80 -11.22 15.86
CA LEU A 174 -2.34 -10.27 16.88
C LEU A 174 -0.94 -9.73 16.58
N SER A 175 -0.19 -10.43 15.73
CA SER A 175 1.12 -10.00 15.26
C SER A 175 1.01 -9.08 14.06
N GLU A 176 2.12 -8.46 13.68
CA GLU A 176 2.25 -7.75 12.42
C GLU A 176 2.04 -8.71 11.23
N THR A 177 1.28 -8.26 10.23
CA THR A 177 1.06 -9.00 8.98
C THR A 177 2.14 -8.71 7.93
N TYR A 178 3.08 -7.84 8.25
CA TYR A 178 4.23 -7.50 7.43
C TYR A 178 5.51 -7.71 8.25
N ILE A 179 6.19 -8.81 7.98
CA ILE A 179 7.44 -9.19 8.64
C ILE A 179 8.61 -8.75 7.77
N SER A 180 9.49 -7.94 8.33
CA SER A 180 10.76 -7.57 7.68
C SER A 180 11.91 -8.01 8.56
N THR A 181 12.95 -8.61 7.95
CA THR A 181 14.11 -9.08 8.70
C THR A 181 15.36 -9.12 7.81
N GLN A 182 16.49 -9.46 8.39
CA GLN A 182 17.73 -9.77 7.69
C GLN A 182 18.29 -11.08 8.24
N VAL A 183 18.99 -11.81 7.41
CA VAL A 183 19.62 -13.08 7.77
C VAL A 183 20.94 -13.21 7.00
N GLU A 184 21.99 -13.68 7.66
CA GLU A 184 23.25 -14.01 7.01
C GLU A 184 23.09 -15.30 6.20
N ALA A 185 23.77 -15.41 5.06
CA ALA A 185 23.80 -16.64 4.28
C ALA A 185 24.39 -17.78 5.13
N GLY A 186 23.70 -18.92 5.18
CA GLY A 186 24.05 -20.06 6.03
C GLY A 186 23.51 -20.00 7.46
N ASP A 187 22.99 -18.87 7.91
CA ASP A 187 22.36 -18.71 9.22
C ASP A 187 20.83 -18.84 9.16
N SER A 188 20.18 -18.71 10.31
CA SER A 188 18.72 -18.75 10.39
C SER A 188 18.16 -17.66 11.30
N VAL A 189 16.97 -17.18 10.95
CA VAL A 189 16.18 -16.28 11.79
C VAL A 189 14.76 -16.81 11.94
N THR A 190 14.22 -16.73 13.16
CA THR A 190 12.88 -17.21 13.47
C THR A 190 11.96 -16.04 13.80
N LYS A 191 10.73 -16.06 13.24
CA LYS A 191 9.67 -15.10 13.52
C LYS A 191 8.41 -15.81 13.99
N GLN A 192 7.63 -15.15 14.83
CA GLN A 192 6.42 -15.70 15.41
C GLN A 192 5.19 -14.90 14.97
N ILE A 193 4.15 -15.60 14.58
CA ILE A 193 2.84 -15.04 14.23
C ILE A 193 1.85 -15.55 15.26
N VAL A 194 1.25 -14.64 16.00
CA VAL A 194 0.30 -14.95 17.08
C VAL A 194 -1.12 -14.75 16.58
N ILE A 195 -1.95 -15.78 16.73
CA ILE A 195 -3.32 -15.82 16.22
C ILE A 195 -4.24 -16.19 17.38
N LYS A 196 -5.36 -15.49 17.55
CA LYS A 196 -6.36 -15.76 18.57
C LYS A 196 -7.68 -16.17 17.93
N ASN A 197 -8.25 -17.26 18.42
CA ASN A 197 -9.63 -17.63 18.16
C ASN A 197 -10.53 -17.04 19.25
N THR A 198 -11.43 -16.13 18.90
CA THR A 198 -12.41 -15.53 19.81
C THR A 198 -13.81 -16.14 19.63
N GLY A 199 -13.96 -17.09 18.70
CA GLY A 199 -15.19 -17.79 18.44
C GLY A 199 -15.45 -18.96 19.40
N GLU A 200 -16.56 -19.63 19.21
CA GLU A 200 -17.02 -20.77 20.03
C GLU A 200 -16.61 -22.13 19.45
N GLU A 201 -16.13 -22.16 18.21
CA GLU A 201 -15.70 -23.36 17.49
C GLU A 201 -14.18 -23.38 17.29
N SER A 202 -13.61 -24.58 17.14
CA SER A 202 -12.18 -24.72 16.79
C SER A 202 -11.94 -24.32 15.34
N VAL A 203 -10.91 -23.53 15.11
CA VAL A 203 -10.52 -23.05 13.79
C VAL A 203 -9.34 -23.87 13.27
N PRO A 204 -9.45 -24.52 12.10
CA PRO A 204 -8.33 -25.17 11.45
C PRO A 204 -7.22 -24.18 11.11
N LEU A 205 -5.97 -24.61 11.26
CA LEU A 205 -4.77 -23.84 10.94
C LEU A 205 -3.85 -24.73 10.10
N SER A 206 -3.59 -24.31 8.87
CA SER A 206 -2.71 -25.03 7.95
C SER A 206 -1.88 -24.04 7.13
N PRO A 207 -0.88 -23.40 7.77
CA PRO A 207 -0.10 -22.38 7.09
C PRO A 207 0.77 -22.99 6.02
N GLU A 208 0.83 -22.32 4.88
CA GLU A 208 1.68 -22.69 3.76
C GLU A 208 2.28 -21.45 3.10
N ARG A 209 3.38 -21.62 2.39
CA ARG A 209 3.91 -20.55 1.57
C ARG A 209 2.92 -20.24 0.45
N ALA A 210 2.46 -19.00 0.39
CA ALA A 210 1.54 -18.57 -0.64
C ALA A 210 2.20 -18.67 -2.03
N LYS A 211 1.43 -19.09 -3.02
CA LYS A 211 1.88 -19.11 -4.42
C LYS A 211 2.15 -17.68 -4.86
N GLN A 212 3.37 -17.40 -5.30
CA GLN A 212 3.77 -16.09 -5.78
C GLN A 212 2.82 -15.61 -6.88
N ARG A 213 2.08 -14.54 -6.60
CA ARG A 213 1.14 -13.95 -7.55
C ARG A 213 1.86 -12.85 -8.32
N GLY A 214 2.12 -13.13 -9.59
CA GLY A 214 2.67 -12.17 -10.54
C GLY A 214 4.17 -12.29 -10.72
N SER A 215 4.59 -12.09 -11.95
CA SER A 215 5.99 -11.94 -12.33
C SER A 215 6.33 -10.45 -12.28
N CYS A 216 7.23 -10.09 -11.40
CA CYS A 216 7.91 -8.82 -11.49
C CYS A 216 8.91 -8.93 -12.64
N TYR A 217 8.96 -7.93 -13.54
CA TYR A 217 9.91 -7.88 -14.65
C TYR A 217 10.72 -6.59 -14.56
N GLY A 218 12.03 -6.68 -14.44
CA GLY A 218 12.94 -5.53 -14.49
C GLY A 218 14.00 -5.54 -13.39
N SER A 219 14.96 -4.62 -13.50
CA SER A 219 16.00 -4.41 -12.48
C SER A 219 15.37 -3.80 -11.22
N GLY A 220 15.37 -4.54 -10.14
CA GLY A 220 14.77 -4.15 -8.85
C GLY A 220 13.65 -5.08 -8.38
N CYS A 221 13.39 -6.15 -9.13
CA CYS A 221 12.53 -7.22 -8.65
C CYS A 221 13.22 -7.99 -7.53
N PRO A 222 12.49 -8.39 -6.49
CA PRO A 222 13.04 -9.29 -5.47
C PRO A 222 13.40 -10.63 -6.09
N GLU A 223 14.46 -11.23 -5.56
CA GLU A 223 14.88 -12.57 -5.94
C GLU A 223 13.83 -13.61 -5.54
N GLN A 224 13.81 -14.72 -6.24
CA GLN A 224 12.92 -15.82 -5.89
C GLN A 224 13.42 -16.55 -4.65
N VAL A 225 12.52 -16.68 -3.66
CA VAL A 225 12.82 -17.45 -2.44
C VAL A 225 12.79 -18.93 -2.74
N ASP A 226 13.87 -19.66 -2.43
CA ASP A 226 13.85 -21.12 -2.47
C ASP A 226 12.86 -21.67 -1.44
N GLN A 227 12.18 -22.76 -1.79
CA GLN A 227 11.20 -23.38 -0.89
C GLN A 227 11.84 -23.99 0.36
N SER A 228 13.06 -24.46 0.25
CA SER A 228 13.82 -25.05 1.35
C SER A 228 14.21 -24.04 2.43
N TRP A 229 14.24 -22.76 2.10
CA TRP A 229 14.64 -21.70 3.05
C TRP A 229 13.56 -21.35 4.08
N ILE A 230 12.32 -21.74 3.84
CA ILE A 230 11.20 -21.38 4.72
C ILE A 230 10.62 -22.64 5.36
N ASP A 231 10.81 -22.76 6.66
CA ASP A 231 10.18 -23.78 7.49
C ASP A 231 9.06 -23.16 8.34
N ILE A 232 7.92 -23.85 8.43
CA ILE A 232 6.73 -23.35 9.12
C ILE A 232 6.27 -24.43 10.10
N ASP A 233 6.30 -24.11 11.39
CA ASP A 233 5.75 -24.95 12.47
C ASP A 233 4.52 -24.31 13.09
N ALA A 234 3.41 -25.06 13.17
CA ALA A 234 2.15 -24.59 13.70
C ALA A 234 1.29 -25.73 14.25
N PRO A 235 0.41 -25.47 15.23
CA PRO A 235 -0.62 -26.42 15.60
C PRO A 235 -1.64 -26.58 14.46
N SER A 236 -2.27 -27.73 14.35
CA SER A 236 -3.26 -28.01 13.28
C SER A 236 -4.61 -27.30 13.45
N GLN A 237 -4.87 -26.73 14.64
CA GLN A 237 -6.11 -26.00 14.96
C GLN A 237 -5.91 -25.09 16.16
N ILE A 238 -6.82 -24.12 16.30
CA ILE A 238 -6.90 -23.20 17.44
C ILE A 238 -8.23 -23.45 18.15
N ALA A 239 -8.19 -23.89 19.39
CA ALA A 239 -9.40 -24.13 20.19
C ALA A 239 -10.15 -22.82 20.52
N PRO A 240 -11.44 -22.89 20.89
CA PRO A 240 -12.22 -21.71 21.27
C PRO A 240 -11.57 -20.91 22.41
N GLY A 241 -11.45 -19.61 22.23
CA GLY A 241 -10.84 -18.69 23.19
C GLY A 241 -9.31 -18.77 23.30
N GLU A 242 -8.66 -19.72 22.65
CA GLU A 242 -7.22 -19.96 22.74
C GLU A 242 -6.42 -19.12 21.73
N THR A 243 -5.11 -19.08 22.00
CA THR A 243 -4.12 -18.43 21.13
C THR A 243 -3.15 -19.47 20.59
N ALA A 244 -2.86 -19.41 19.31
CA ALA A 244 -1.82 -20.23 18.66
C ALA A 244 -0.66 -19.36 18.17
N THR A 245 0.53 -19.96 18.15
CA THR A 245 1.72 -19.35 17.56
C THR A 245 2.13 -20.17 16.36
N VAL A 246 2.28 -19.51 15.22
CA VAL A 246 2.94 -20.05 14.02
C VAL A 246 4.38 -19.56 14.04
N THR A 247 5.32 -20.49 13.99
CA THR A 247 6.74 -20.20 13.96
C THR A 247 7.25 -20.34 12.54
N VAL A 248 7.86 -19.28 12.01
CA VAL A 248 8.45 -19.23 10.68
C VAL A 248 9.95 -19.08 10.81
N THR A 249 10.70 -20.06 10.30
CA THR A 249 12.16 -20.04 10.27
C THR A 249 12.62 -19.80 8.84
N ILE A 250 13.49 -18.81 8.66
CA ILE A 250 14.14 -18.46 7.40
C ILE A 250 15.58 -18.87 7.49
N SER A 251 16.04 -19.78 6.61
CA SER A 251 17.38 -20.36 6.61
C SER A 251 17.90 -20.43 5.17
N PRO A 252 18.46 -19.33 4.63
CA PRO A 252 19.09 -19.35 3.31
C PRO A 252 20.34 -20.21 3.34
N ASP A 253 20.66 -20.84 2.20
CA ASP A 253 21.88 -21.62 2.05
C ASP A 253 23.15 -20.76 2.17
N GLU A 254 24.32 -21.37 2.47
CA GLU A 254 25.60 -20.65 2.58
C GLU A 254 26.00 -19.94 1.27
N ASP A 255 25.56 -20.46 0.11
CA ASP A 255 25.80 -19.90 -1.22
C ASP A 255 24.64 -19.05 -1.74
N ALA A 256 23.70 -18.68 -0.86
CA ALA A 256 22.57 -17.84 -1.23
C ALA A 256 23.04 -16.47 -1.75
N THR A 257 22.49 -16.05 -2.87
CA THR A 257 22.83 -14.74 -3.43
C THR A 257 22.40 -13.61 -2.49
N ARG A 258 23.31 -12.65 -2.26
CA ARG A 258 22.98 -11.43 -1.50
C ARG A 258 21.88 -10.66 -2.21
N GLY A 259 20.88 -10.23 -1.47
CA GLY A 259 19.78 -9.49 -2.07
C GLY A 259 18.55 -9.43 -1.20
N ARG A 260 17.51 -8.83 -1.77
CA ARG A 260 16.21 -8.73 -1.14
C ARG A 260 15.29 -9.81 -1.69
N TYR A 261 14.62 -10.48 -0.77
CA TYR A 261 13.70 -11.57 -1.04
C TYR A 261 12.33 -11.25 -0.47
N ASP A 262 11.29 -11.51 -1.26
CA ASP A 262 9.90 -11.31 -0.86
C ASP A 262 9.10 -12.59 -1.06
N THR A 263 8.32 -12.97 -0.06
CA THR A 263 7.36 -14.06 -0.14
C THR A 263 6.18 -13.76 0.77
N SER A 264 5.17 -14.61 0.78
CA SER A 264 4.08 -14.53 1.75
C SER A 264 3.70 -15.92 2.25
N ILE A 265 3.10 -15.95 3.43
CA ILE A 265 2.57 -17.14 4.06
C ILE A 265 1.06 -16.97 4.14
N ASP A 266 0.33 -17.91 3.57
CA ASP A 266 -1.10 -18.05 3.77
C ASP A 266 -1.31 -18.92 5.00
N LEU A 267 -2.00 -18.41 6.02
CA LEU A 267 -2.22 -19.12 7.28
C LEU A 267 -3.24 -20.26 7.15
N GLY A 268 -3.96 -20.35 6.03
CA GLY A 268 -4.97 -21.38 5.79
C GLY A 268 -6.13 -21.33 6.79
N LEU A 269 -6.41 -20.15 7.34
CA LEU A 269 -7.47 -19.94 8.33
C LEU A 269 -8.84 -19.88 7.65
N GLN A 270 -9.84 -20.41 8.34
CA GLN A 270 -11.24 -20.27 7.95
C GLN A 270 -11.97 -19.53 9.07
N ASP A 271 -12.54 -18.38 8.71
CA ASP A 271 -13.35 -17.57 9.61
C ASP A 271 -14.76 -17.44 9.00
N PRO A 272 -15.81 -18.04 9.62
CA PRO A 272 -17.17 -17.98 9.07
C PRO A 272 -17.70 -16.56 8.95
N ASN A 273 -17.18 -15.63 9.76
CA ASN A 273 -17.59 -14.23 9.80
C ASN A 273 -16.77 -13.35 8.80
N ARG A 274 -16.10 -13.97 7.83
CA ARG A 274 -15.40 -13.28 6.76
C ARG A 274 -15.86 -13.76 5.38
N PRO A 275 -15.96 -12.85 4.39
CA PRO A 275 -16.28 -13.24 3.03
C PRO A 275 -15.23 -14.20 2.48
N GLU A 276 -15.64 -15.34 1.93
CA GLU A 276 -14.74 -16.35 1.32
C GLU A 276 -13.79 -15.76 0.26
N GLN A 277 -14.20 -14.68 -0.40
CA GLN A 277 -13.46 -14.05 -1.51
C GLN A 277 -12.32 -13.12 -1.08
N ARG A 278 -12.10 -12.90 0.22
CA ARG A 278 -11.03 -12.05 0.76
C ARG A 278 -10.01 -12.87 1.54
N SER A 279 -9.30 -13.77 0.85
CA SER A 279 -8.23 -14.57 1.48
C SER A 279 -7.02 -13.76 1.93
N HIS A 280 -6.83 -12.54 1.41
CA HIS A 280 -5.64 -11.72 1.72
C HIS A 280 -5.52 -11.27 3.17
N TRP A 281 -6.58 -11.34 3.98
CA TRP A 281 -6.53 -10.95 5.39
C TRP A 281 -5.64 -11.86 6.23
N GLN A 282 -5.41 -13.08 5.78
CA GLN A 282 -4.60 -14.10 6.42
C GLN A 282 -3.23 -14.30 5.77
N GLU A 283 -2.90 -13.52 4.76
CA GLU A 283 -1.58 -13.53 4.14
C GLU A 283 -0.61 -12.67 4.95
N ILE A 284 0.46 -13.27 5.42
CA ILE A 284 1.56 -12.59 6.09
C ILE A 284 2.65 -12.33 5.06
N SER A 285 2.93 -11.07 4.80
CA SER A 285 4.03 -10.69 3.92
C SER A 285 5.37 -10.86 4.62
N LEU A 286 6.29 -11.54 3.98
CA LEU A 286 7.62 -11.82 4.50
C LEU A 286 8.66 -11.21 3.56
N ASN A 287 9.36 -10.20 4.03
CA ASN A 287 10.42 -9.51 3.33
C ASN A 287 11.72 -9.68 4.11
N PHE A 288 12.78 -10.15 3.46
CA PHE A 288 14.06 -10.29 4.12
C PHE A 288 15.22 -9.98 3.19
N VAL A 289 16.32 -9.58 3.79
CA VAL A 289 17.59 -9.33 3.11
C VAL A 289 18.56 -10.43 3.49
N VAL A 290 19.06 -11.14 2.48
CA VAL A 290 20.21 -12.07 2.65
C VAL A 290 21.48 -11.24 2.48
N TRP A 291 22.37 -11.32 3.45
CA TRP A 291 23.65 -10.64 3.45
C TRP A 291 24.76 -11.64 3.80
N GLU A 292 26.00 -11.26 3.64
CA GLU A 292 27.16 -12.06 3.90
C GLU A 292 28.21 -11.19 4.59
N GLN A 293 28.81 -11.73 5.65
CA GLN A 293 29.90 -11.09 6.38
C GLN A 293 31.08 -10.88 5.44
N PRO A 294 31.63 -9.66 5.29
CA PRO A 294 32.83 -9.43 4.51
C PRO A 294 34.03 -10.17 5.09
N GLU A 295 34.86 -10.74 4.24
CA GLU A 295 36.14 -11.36 4.64
C GLU A 295 37.27 -10.33 4.76
N GLU A 296 37.15 -9.20 4.03
CA GLU A 296 38.15 -8.14 3.99
C GLU A 296 37.56 -6.84 4.52
N PRO A 297 38.34 -5.99 5.24
CA PRO A 297 37.85 -4.71 5.72
C PRO A 297 37.58 -3.74 4.57
N PHE A 298 36.65 -2.85 4.78
CA PHE A 298 36.47 -1.66 3.94
C PHE A 298 37.63 -0.68 4.21
N GLU A 299 38.26 -0.15 3.17
CA GLU A 299 39.35 0.80 3.23
C GLU A 299 38.95 2.17 2.70
N ALA A 300 39.40 3.23 3.38
CA ALA A 300 39.25 4.62 2.92
C ALA A 300 40.49 5.43 3.24
N ASP A 301 41.02 6.09 2.20
CA ASP A 301 42.21 6.95 2.34
C ASP A 301 41.81 8.38 2.73
N PHE A 302 42.67 9.04 3.53
CA PHE A 302 42.55 10.44 3.89
C PHE A 302 43.88 11.09 4.15
N THR A 303 43.96 12.41 3.97
CA THR A 303 45.18 13.17 4.18
C THR A 303 45.10 13.96 5.48
N VAL A 304 46.17 13.91 6.26
CA VAL A 304 46.37 14.70 7.48
C VAL A 304 47.41 15.80 7.20
N ASP A 305 47.07 17.03 7.52
CA ASP A 305 47.97 18.19 7.42
C ASP A 305 48.51 18.64 8.79
N GLU A 306 49.42 19.62 8.79
CA GLU A 306 50.08 20.11 10.02
C GLU A 306 49.12 20.80 11.01
N ARG A 307 47.90 21.12 10.59
CA ARG A 307 46.89 21.80 11.43
C ARG A 307 45.87 20.82 12.03
N THR A 308 45.94 19.55 11.66
CA THR A 308 44.99 18.54 12.13
C THR A 308 45.35 18.08 13.55
N ASP A 309 44.54 18.41 14.52
CA ASP A 309 44.66 17.95 15.91
C ASP A 309 44.22 16.52 16.11
N ASN A 310 43.09 16.16 15.52
CA ASN A 310 42.56 14.81 15.56
C ASN A 310 41.69 14.53 14.36
N VAL A 311 41.49 13.25 14.10
CA VAL A 311 40.55 12.73 13.09
C VAL A 311 39.45 11.96 13.80
N THR A 312 38.22 12.33 13.52
CA THR A 312 37.02 11.64 14.03
C THR A 312 36.39 10.82 12.93
N LEU A 313 36.21 9.52 13.16
CA LEU A 313 35.45 8.63 12.32
C LEU A 313 34.12 8.35 12.99
N THR A 314 33.01 8.65 12.31
CA THR A 314 31.67 8.29 12.73
C THR A 314 31.13 7.20 11.82
N LEU A 315 30.71 6.09 12.41
CA LEU A 315 30.11 4.95 11.71
C LEU A 315 28.66 4.80 12.12
N THR A 316 27.78 4.70 11.12
CA THR A 316 26.34 4.49 11.33
C THR A 316 25.94 3.18 10.63
N PRO A 317 25.61 2.11 11.37
CA PRO A 317 25.19 0.85 10.78
C PRO A 317 23.87 1.04 10.03
N ARG A 318 23.71 0.29 8.95
CA ARG A 318 22.47 0.20 8.18
C ARG A 318 21.96 -1.23 8.27
N ASN A 319 20.80 -1.39 8.88
CA ASN A 319 20.09 -2.64 8.94
C ASN A 319 18.74 -2.49 8.23
N TYR A 320 18.15 -3.60 7.85
CA TYR A 320 16.88 -3.59 7.13
C TYR A 320 15.74 -2.98 7.98
N ARG A 321 15.81 -3.18 9.31
CA ARG A 321 15.03 -2.45 10.34
C ARG A 321 15.94 -2.11 11.51
N ALA A 322 15.60 -1.07 12.25
CA ALA A 322 16.40 -0.64 13.40
C ALA A 322 16.48 -1.69 14.52
N GLU A 323 15.41 -2.47 14.72
CA GLU A 323 15.40 -3.60 15.68
C GLU A 323 16.42 -4.71 15.35
N ASN A 324 16.92 -4.76 14.10
CA ASN A 324 18.00 -5.66 13.70
C ASN A 324 19.39 -5.01 13.90
N ALA A 325 19.46 -3.78 14.40
CA ALA A 325 20.73 -3.08 14.70
C ALA A 325 21.35 -3.51 16.03
N ASP A 326 20.60 -4.25 16.86
CA ASP A 326 21.12 -4.80 18.11
C ASP A 326 22.24 -5.81 17.77
N GLY A 327 23.46 -5.44 18.21
CA GLY A 327 24.66 -6.25 17.99
C GLY A 327 25.55 -5.80 16.83
N ALA A 328 25.21 -4.75 16.08
CA ALA A 328 26.14 -4.18 15.10
C ALA A 328 27.42 -3.69 15.80
N SER A 329 28.58 -4.09 15.28
CA SER A 329 29.89 -3.66 15.76
C SER A 329 30.83 -3.37 14.60
N PHE A 330 31.93 -2.69 14.93
CA PHE A 330 32.97 -2.35 13.95
C PHE A 330 34.35 -2.50 14.60
N ASP A 331 35.21 -3.29 13.96
CA ASP A 331 36.63 -3.25 14.22
C ASP A 331 37.27 -2.21 13.30
N VAL A 332 37.95 -1.23 13.90
CA VAL A 332 38.51 -0.08 13.18
C VAL A 332 40.03 0.01 13.42
N THR A 333 40.78 0.06 12.35
CA THR A 333 42.25 0.23 12.38
C THR A 333 42.62 1.44 11.53
N PHE A 334 43.38 2.37 12.08
CA PHE A 334 44.05 3.44 11.30
C PHE A 334 45.43 2.96 10.88
N VAL A 335 45.82 3.21 9.65
CA VAL A 335 47.14 2.89 9.10
C VAL A 335 47.85 4.19 8.79
N SER A 336 48.99 4.41 9.45
CA SER A 336 49.80 5.63 9.32
C SER A 336 50.55 5.68 7.97
N PRO A 337 51.09 6.86 7.58
CA PRO A 337 51.93 6.98 6.38
C PRO A 337 53.15 6.06 6.35
N ASP A 338 53.64 5.67 7.53
CA ASP A 338 54.77 4.73 7.69
C ASP A 338 54.31 3.25 7.72
N GLY A 339 53.01 2.97 7.57
CA GLY A 339 52.45 1.64 7.60
C GLY A 339 52.20 1.06 9.00
N GLU A 340 52.31 1.88 10.06
CA GLU A 340 51.93 1.45 11.40
C GLU A 340 50.42 1.32 11.54
N ARG A 341 49.96 0.19 12.11
CA ARG A 341 48.54 -0.11 12.34
C ARG A 341 48.18 0.26 13.77
N ILE A 342 47.16 1.10 13.93
CA ILE A 342 46.67 1.61 15.21
C ILE A 342 45.21 1.18 15.38
N ASP A 343 44.96 0.25 16.30
CA ASP A 343 43.62 -0.15 16.64
C ASP A 343 42.86 1.01 17.28
N ALA A 344 41.80 1.46 16.63
CA ALA A 344 41.01 2.59 17.09
C ALA A 344 40.12 2.21 18.28
N LYS A 345 40.15 3.06 19.30
CA LYS A 345 39.23 2.92 20.43
C LYS A 345 37.92 3.66 20.15
N ARG A 346 36.82 2.96 20.31
CA ARG A 346 35.49 3.60 20.30
C ARG A 346 35.39 4.52 21.50
N VAL A 347 35.20 5.83 21.25
CA VAL A 347 35.13 6.86 22.30
C VAL A 347 33.70 7.19 22.68
N GLN A 348 32.75 6.96 21.78
CA GLN A 348 31.33 7.27 22.01
C GLN A 348 30.42 6.32 21.23
N VAL A 349 29.29 6.00 21.84
CA VAL A 349 28.10 5.48 21.18
C VAL A 349 26.99 6.48 21.42
N SER A 350 26.37 6.99 20.36
CA SER A 350 25.22 7.88 20.49
C SER A 350 24.00 7.22 19.85
N GLU A 351 22.87 7.40 20.49
CA GLU A 351 21.58 6.97 20.00
C GLU A 351 20.72 8.20 19.74
N SER A 352 20.09 8.25 18.60
CA SER A 352 19.15 9.31 18.23
C SER A 352 17.84 8.71 17.77
N GLY A 353 16.74 9.21 18.31
CA GLY A 353 15.39 8.78 17.94
C GLY A 353 14.53 9.97 17.50
N TYR A 354 13.45 9.67 16.81
CA TYR A 354 12.44 10.64 16.44
C TYR A 354 11.16 10.39 17.24
N VAL A 355 10.58 11.46 17.80
CA VAL A 355 9.33 11.40 18.55
C VAL A 355 8.26 12.17 17.78
N ASN A 356 7.17 11.48 17.43
CA ASN A 356 6.01 12.07 16.77
C ASN A 356 4.89 12.31 17.78
N LEU A 357 4.26 13.49 17.74
CA LEU A 357 3.16 13.89 18.62
C LEU A 357 1.77 13.52 18.04
N GLY A 358 1.68 12.41 17.34
CA GLY A 358 0.40 11.83 16.92
C GLY A 358 -0.19 12.32 15.60
N ALA A 359 0.50 13.18 14.84
CA ALA A 359 -0.04 13.72 13.58
C ALA A 359 0.01 12.72 12.39
N GLN A 360 0.86 11.70 12.45
CA GLN A 360 0.93 10.62 11.47
C GLN A 360 1.44 9.35 12.14
N GLN A 361 0.54 8.41 12.40
CA GLN A 361 0.96 7.07 12.83
C GLN A 361 1.51 6.30 11.63
N ARG A 362 2.80 5.97 11.66
CA ARG A 362 3.36 4.98 10.75
C ARG A 362 3.08 3.58 11.31
N PRO A 363 2.77 2.57 10.47
CA PRO A 363 2.68 1.19 10.91
C PRO A 363 4.00 0.77 11.57
N GLY A 364 3.94 0.23 12.80
CA GLY A 364 5.12 -0.23 13.54
C GLY A 364 5.76 0.79 14.49
N ALA A 365 5.22 2.01 14.62
CA ALA A 365 5.66 2.93 15.66
C ALA A 365 5.11 2.50 17.03
N GLU A 366 5.99 2.39 18.03
CA GLU A 366 5.56 2.18 19.41
C GLU A 366 4.87 3.44 19.93
N THR A 367 3.67 3.30 20.50
CA THR A 367 2.92 4.41 21.05
C THR A 367 2.84 4.29 22.56
N ASP A 368 3.34 5.30 23.28
CA ASP A 368 3.10 5.48 24.71
C ASP A 368 2.27 6.77 24.93
N GLY A 369 0.99 6.60 25.05
CA GLY A 369 0.05 7.71 25.19
C GLY A 369 -0.04 8.60 23.94
N ALA A 370 0.40 9.86 24.07
CA ALA A 370 0.38 10.86 22.96
C ALA A 370 1.63 10.83 22.08
N TYR A 371 2.61 10.00 22.40
CA TYR A 371 3.91 9.96 21.72
C TYR A 371 4.03 8.68 20.90
N ALA A 372 4.42 8.84 19.62
CA ALA A 372 4.90 7.75 18.78
C ALA A 372 6.41 7.92 18.59
N THR A 373 7.18 6.94 19.03
CA THR A 373 8.63 6.94 18.84
C THR A 373 8.99 6.18 17.58
N ASP A 374 9.87 6.77 16.78
CA ASP A 374 10.49 6.09 15.66
C ASP A 374 11.92 5.71 16.05
N HIS A 375 12.47 4.67 15.43
CA HIS A 375 13.67 3.95 15.83
C HIS A 375 14.90 4.83 16.04
N ALA A 376 15.66 4.49 17.08
CA ALA A 376 16.97 5.07 17.38
C ALA A 376 17.99 4.72 16.27
N THR A 377 18.73 5.72 15.81
CA THR A 377 19.91 5.49 14.99
C THR A 377 21.13 5.45 15.90
N THR A 378 21.82 4.32 15.91
CA THR A 378 23.07 4.16 16.69
C THR A 378 24.24 4.66 15.85
N GLN A 379 25.12 5.46 16.45
CA GLN A 379 26.37 5.90 15.85
C GLN A 379 27.56 5.53 16.75
N PHE A 380 28.60 5.05 16.11
CA PHE A 380 29.86 4.68 16.76
C PHE A 380 30.92 5.72 16.38
N VAL A 381 31.56 6.33 17.37
CA VAL A 381 32.57 7.38 17.16
C VAL A 381 33.94 6.88 17.61
N TYR A 382 34.91 7.01 16.72
CA TYR A 382 36.31 6.66 16.92
C TYR A 382 37.14 7.91 16.71
N VAL A 383 38.21 8.10 17.49
CA VAL A 383 39.10 9.26 17.39
C VAL A 383 40.56 8.80 17.27
N LEU A 384 41.27 9.39 16.33
CA LEU A 384 42.70 9.31 16.18
C LEU A 384 43.29 10.63 16.62
N ASP A 385 43.95 10.67 17.80
CA ASP A 385 44.54 11.85 18.40
C ASP A 385 45.94 12.14 17.84
N ALA A 386 46.22 13.40 17.56
CA ALA A 386 47.50 13.93 17.14
C ALA A 386 48.20 13.10 16.03
N PRO A 387 47.49 12.85 14.89
CA PRO A 387 48.06 12.06 13.82
C PRO A 387 49.24 12.76 13.15
N ALA A 388 50.24 11.98 12.72
CA ALA A 388 51.35 12.51 11.92
C ALA A 388 50.83 13.01 10.55
N THR A 389 51.48 14.07 10.03
CA THR A 389 51.16 14.61 8.69
C THR A 389 51.45 13.54 7.61
N GLY A 390 50.55 13.40 6.64
CA GLY A 390 50.75 12.47 5.52
C GLY A 390 49.47 11.80 5.06
N GLU A 391 49.59 10.77 4.24
CA GLU A 391 48.49 9.97 3.76
C GLU A 391 48.23 8.81 4.73
N TRP A 392 47.02 8.74 5.21
CA TRP A 392 46.53 7.72 6.12
C TRP A 392 45.45 6.90 5.43
N SER A 393 45.26 5.66 5.87
CA SER A 393 44.01 4.91 5.55
C SER A 393 43.32 4.44 6.82
N VAL A 394 42.03 4.25 6.73
CA VAL A 394 41.25 3.59 7.76
C VAL A 394 40.65 2.29 7.20
N GLU A 395 40.84 1.25 7.95
CA GLU A 395 40.23 -0.07 7.68
C GLU A 395 39.08 -0.29 8.66
N VAL A 396 37.91 -0.69 8.14
CA VAL A 396 36.71 -0.95 8.93
C VAL A 396 36.16 -2.33 8.61
N MET A 397 36.16 -3.21 9.60
CA MET A 397 35.49 -4.51 9.50
C MET A 397 34.14 -4.40 10.21
N PRO A 398 33.01 -4.41 9.45
CA PRO A 398 31.69 -4.40 10.05
C PRO A 398 31.28 -5.80 10.50
N GLU A 399 30.50 -5.91 11.58
CA GLU A 399 29.88 -7.14 12.06
C GLU A 399 28.38 -6.90 12.29
N ASN A 400 27.55 -7.89 12.03
CA ASN A 400 26.09 -7.88 12.24
C ASN A 400 25.38 -6.68 11.62
N THR A 401 25.81 -6.24 10.44
CA THR A 401 25.17 -5.14 9.69
C THR A 401 25.20 -5.40 8.19
N ILE A 402 24.13 -5.05 7.50
CA ILE A 402 24.04 -5.20 6.03
C ILE A 402 24.72 -4.05 5.27
N GLY A 403 25.26 -3.09 5.97
CA GLY A 403 26.00 -1.95 5.44
C GLY A 403 26.18 -0.87 6.48
N PHE A 404 26.95 0.13 6.15
CA PHE A 404 27.16 1.27 7.04
C PHE A 404 27.45 2.55 6.25
N GLN A 405 27.24 3.68 6.91
CA GLN A 405 27.68 4.98 6.46
C GLN A 405 28.87 5.39 7.30
N TYR A 406 29.90 5.95 6.67
CA TYR A 406 31.04 6.51 7.38
C TYR A 406 31.16 8.00 7.11
N GLU A 407 31.68 8.74 8.09
CA GLU A 407 32.01 10.14 8.01
C GLU A 407 33.36 10.35 8.69
N LEU A 408 34.31 10.90 7.94
CA LEU A 408 35.64 11.27 8.44
C LEU A 408 35.72 12.79 8.57
N THR A 409 35.90 13.30 9.81
CA THR A 409 36.04 14.71 10.12
C THR A 409 37.44 14.97 10.65
N ARG A 410 38.13 15.95 10.07
CA ARG A 410 39.43 16.47 10.54
C ARG A 410 39.16 17.70 11.37
N ASN A 411 39.58 17.67 12.62
CA ASN A 411 39.44 18.80 13.52
C ASN A 411 40.80 19.56 13.53
N GLU A 412 40.76 20.81 13.12
CA GLU A 412 41.94 21.68 13.08
C GLU A 412 42.10 22.39 14.42
N SER A 413 43.37 22.59 14.87
CA SER A 413 43.68 23.50 15.98
C SER A 413 43.26 24.91 15.59
N ASP A 414 42.56 25.60 16.49
CA ASP A 414 42.36 27.04 16.35
C ASP A 414 43.71 27.70 16.23
N ALA A 415 44.01 28.30 15.08
CA ALA A 415 45.19 29.11 14.93
C ALA A 415 45.09 30.23 15.97
N ASP A 416 46.00 30.23 16.95
CA ASP A 416 46.12 31.28 17.96
C ASP A 416 45.97 32.65 17.28
N GLU A 417 44.90 33.40 17.64
CA GLU A 417 44.79 34.84 17.38
C GLU A 417 45.84 35.63 18.21
#